data_93a0710f18d348ed77b35e4a309b7b5f
#
_entry.id   93a0710f18d348ed77b35e4a309b7b5f
#
_cell.length_a   1.000
_cell.length_b   1.000
_cell.length_c   1.000
_cell.angle_alpha   90.00
_cell.angle_beta   90.00
_cell.angle_gamma   90.00
#
_symmetry.space_group_name_H-M   'P 1'
#
loop_
_entity.id
_entity.type
_entity.pdbx_description
1 polymer ?
#
loop_
_entity_poly.entity_id
_entity_poly.type
_entity_poly.pdbx_seq_one_letter_code
_entity_poly.pdbx_strand_id
1 'polypeptide(L)'
;MYLLLVFSIININPYVKVWLQFGDKRVEKRKTAIYKCTLNPVFNDTFAFNVPWEKIRECSLDVMVMDFDNIGRNELIGRILLAGKNGSGASETKHWQDMITKPRQNIVQWHRLKPE
;
A
#
# COMPACT_ATOMS: atom_id res chain seq x y z
N MET A 1 -7.57 11.06 0.91
CA MET A 1 -6.25 10.41 1.00
C MET A 1 -5.95 9.67 -0.28
N TYR A 2 -4.78 9.91 -0.84
CA TYR A 2 -4.34 9.29 -2.09
C TYR A 2 -3.06 8.51 -1.87
N LEU A 3 -2.94 7.38 -2.56
CA LEU A 3 -1.74 6.56 -2.54
C LEU A 3 -1.29 6.31 -3.98
N LEU A 4 -0.07 6.74 -4.32
CA LEU A 4 0.56 6.50 -5.61
C LEU A 4 1.59 5.40 -5.44
N LEU A 5 1.54 4.39 -6.33
CA LEU A 5 2.37 3.20 -6.23
C LEU A 5 3.37 3.10 -7.36
N VAL A 6 4.64 2.96 -6.99
CA VAL A 6 5.74 2.71 -7.92
C VAL A 6 6.58 1.57 -7.35
N PHE A 7 6.77 0.51 -8.14
CA PHE A 7 7.51 -0.67 -7.71
C PHE A 7 8.57 -1.08 -8.72
N SER A 8 9.63 -1.68 -8.22
CA SER A 8 10.65 -2.34 -9.02
C SER A 8 10.79 -3.79 -8.56
N ILE A 9 10.36 -4.73 -9.41
CA ILE A 9 10.33 -6.17 -9.11
C ILE A 9 10.66 -6.95 -10.38
N ILE A 10 11.35 -8.10 -10.26
CA ILE A 10 11.83 -8.88 -11.39
C ILE A 10 11.08 -10.21 -11.49
N ASN A 11 10.70 -10.60 -12.70
CA ASN A 11 10.21 -11.95 -13.10
C ASN A 11 8.95 -12.45 -12.40
N ILE A 12 7.96 -11.59 -12.19
CA ILE A 12 6.69 -11.99 -11.60
C ILE A 12 5.55 -11.26 -12.30
N ASN A 13 4.33 -11.67 -12.00
CA ASN A 13 3.12 -10.99 -12.44
C ASN A 13 2.56 -10.17 -11.28
N PRO A 14 3.15 -9.01 -10.97
CA PRO A 14 2.82 -8.29 -9.74
C PRO A 14 1.53 -7.51 -9.85
N TYR A 15 0.84 -7.41 -8.75
CA TYR A 15 -0.19 -6.42 -8.52
C TYR A 15 -0.15 -5.99 -7.08
N VAL A 16 -0.75 -4.85 -6.79
CA VAL A 16 -0.77 -4.30 -5.44
C VAL A 16 -2.19 -4.28 -4.93
N LYS A 17 -2.37 -4.75 -3.72
CA LYS A 17 -3.63 -4.73 -3.02
C LYS A 17 -3.48 -3.86 -1.78
N VAL A 18 -4.41 -2.94 -1.58
CA VAL A 18 -4.38 -2.02 -0.44
C VAL A 18 -5.68 -2.18 0.35
N TRP A 19 -5.55 -2.44 1.63
CA TRP A 19 -6.68 -2.45 2.55
C TRP A 19 -6.65 -1.18 3.40
N LEU A 20 -7.77 -0.47 3.41
CA LEU A 20 -8.02 0.54 4.42
C LEU A 20 -8.57 -0.16 5.66
N GLN A 21 -7.97 0.13 6.81
CA GLN A 21 -8.35 -0.49 8.07
C GLN A 21 -8.72 0.59 9.09
N PHE A 22 -9.71 0.29 9.93
CA PHE A 22 -10.03 1.05 11.13
C PHE A 22 -9.75 0.14 12.33
N GLY A 23 -8.74 0.49 13.12
CA GLY A 23 -8.26 -0.43 14.13
C GLY A 23 -7.85 -1.75 13.48
N ASP A 24 -8.42 -2.85 13.94
CA ASP A 24 -8.15 -4.18 13.40
C ASP A 24 -9.08 -4.59 12.27
N LYS A 25 -10.01 -3.72 11.90
CA LYS A 25 -11.05 -4.08 10.94
C LYS A 25 -10.72 -3.59 9.54
N ARG A 26 -10.68 -4.49 8.58
CA ARG A 26 -10.56 -4.16 7.15
C ARG A 26 -11.90 -3.69 6.63
N VAL A 27 -11.95 -2.50 6.03
CA VAL A 27 -13.22 -1.91 5.60
C VAL A 27 -13.31 -1.67 4.11
N GLU A 28 -12.19 -1.43 3.43
CA GLU A 28 -12.21 -1.11 2.01
C GLU A 28 -10.95 -1.62 1.33
N LYS A 29 -11.11 -2.22 0.15
CA LYS A 29 -10.00 -2.79 -0.62
C LYS A 29 -9.89 -2.12 -1.97
N ARG A 30 -8.66 -1.88 -2.42
CA ARG A 30 -8.33 -1.45 -3.78
C ARG A 30 -7.23 -2.34 -4.33
N LYS A 31 -7.25 -2.55 -5.66
CA LYS A 31 -6.23 -3.35 -6.33
C LYS A 31 -5.79 -2.65 -7.60
N THR A 32 -4.52 -2.82 -7.97
CA THR A 32 -4.02 -2.44 -9.28
C THR A 32 -4.35 -3.51 -10.30
N ALA A 33 -4.13 -3.20 -11.59
CA ALA A 33 -4.08 -4.22 -12.63
C ALA A 33 -2.88 -5.14 -12.41
N ILE A 34 -2.93 -6.31 -13.00
CA ILE A 34 -1.81 -7.26 -12.99
C ILE A 34 -0.87 -6.90 -14.12
N TYR A 35 0.41 -6.73 -13.81
CA TYR A 35 1.44 -6.42 -14.78
C TYR A 35 2.22 -7.68 -15.09
N LYS A 36 2.21 -8.10 -16.36
CA LYS A 36 2.85 -9.36 -16.76
C LYS A 36 4.32 -9.15 -16.99
N CYS A 37 5.14 -9.96 -16.32
CA CYS A 37 6.57 -10.18 -16.60
C CYS A 37 7.37 -8.93 -16.99
N THR A 38 7.27 -7.86 -16.20
CA THR A 38 8.08 -6.69 -16.44
C THR A 38 9.26 -6.66 -15.50
N LEU A 39 10.41 -6.18 -15.99
CA LEU A 39 11.61 -6.04 -15.15
C LEU A 39 11.47 -4.92 -14.13
N ASN A 40 10.74 -3.87 -14.48
CA ASN A 40 10.55 -2.70 -13.63
C ASN A 40 9.10 -2.24 -13.71
N PRO A 41 8.16 -2.92 -13.04
CA PRO A 41 6.76 -2.50 -13.10
C PRO A 41 6.57 -1.16 -12.41
N VAL A 42 5.98 -0.23 -13.13
CA VAL A 42 5.55 1.05 -12.60
C VAL A 42 4.04 1.05 -12.65
N PHE A 43 3.41 1.02 -11.50
CA PHE A 43 1.95 0.91 -11.45
C PHE A 43 1.25 2.22 -11.76
N ASN A 44 1.81 3.34 -11.36
CA ASN A 44 1.21 4.67 -11.60
C ASN A 44 -0.28 4.74 -11.25
N ASP A 45 -0.71 3.93 -10.31
CA ASP A 45 -2.11 3.89 -9.89
C ASP A 45 -2.32 4.80 -8.70
N THR A 46 -3.46 5.47 -8.70
CA THR A 46 -3.84 6.35 -7.59
C THR A 46 -5.15 5.84 -7.00
N PHE A 47 -5.14 5.61 -5.70
CA PHE A 47 -6.32 5.20 -4.97
C PHE A 47 -6.78 6.34 -4.07
N ALA A 48 -8.07 6.61 -4.09
CA ALA A 48 -8.69 7.57 -3.19
C ALA A 48 -9.57 6.84 -2.19
N PHE A 49 -9.32 7.10 -0.90
CA PHE A 49 -10.14 6.57 0.18
C PHE A 49 -10.89 7.72 0.84
N ASN A 50 -12.19 7.55 0.98
CA ASN A 50 -13.05 8.57 1.54
C ASN A 50 -13.08 8.40 3.06
N VAL A 51 -12.20 9.13 3.75
CA VAL A 51 -12.04 9.01 5.19
C VAL A 51 -12.32 10.38 5.83
N PRO A 52 -13.29 10.46 6.78
CA PRO A 52 -13.49 11.69 7.53
C PRO A 52 -12.23 12.09 8.29
N TRP A 53 -11.93 13.38 8.29
CA TRP A 53 -10.70 13.89 8.90
C TRP A 53 -10.59 13.53 10.38
N GLU A 54 -11.69 13.57 11.11
CA GLU A 54 -11.70 13.25 12.54
C GLU A 54 -11.41 11.78 12.83
N LYS A 55 -11.49 10.91 11.81
CA LYS A 55 -11.23 9.48 11.96
C LYS A 55 -9.91 9.03 11.36
N ILE A 56 -9.17 9.93 10.73
CA ILE A 56 -7.95 9.56 10.01
C ILE A 56 -6.90 8.92 10.92
N ARG A 57 -6.85 9.32 12.18
CA ARG A 57 -5.85 8.80 13.12
C ARG A 57 -6.14 7.37 13.57
N GLU A 58 -7.35 6.89 13.37
CA GLU A 58 -7.73 5.52 13.68
C GLU A 58 -7.51 4.58 12.51
N CYS A 59 -7.12 5.13 11.36
CA CYS A 59 -6.97 4.38 10.13
C CYS A 59 -5.54 3.91 9.91
N SER A 60 -5.41 2.90 9.09
CA SER A 60 -4.12 2.43 8.57
C SER A 60 -4.32 1.89 7.16
N LEU A 61 -3.21 1.77 6.43
CA LEU A 61 -3.21 1.16 5.09
C LEU A 61 -2.28 -0.04 5.10
N ASP A 62 -2.84 -1.20 4.81
CA ASP A 62 -2.08 -2.43 4.61
C ASP A 62 -1.83 -2.57 3.12
N VAL A 63 -0.58 -2.35 2.71
CA VAL A 63 -0.17 -2.37 1.30
C VAL A 63 0.53 -3.69 1.04
N MET A 64 -0.05 -4.51 0.18
CA MET A 64 0.41 -5.85 -0.10
C MET A 64 0.79 -5.98 -1.57
N VAL A 65 2.00 -6.44 -1.84
CA VAL A 65 2.45 -6.75 -3.19
C VAL A 65 2.26 -8.25 -3.40
N MET A 66 1.48 -8.59 -4.41
CA MET A 66 1.07 -9.95 -4.69
C MET A 66 1.62 -10.42 -6.03
N ASP A 67 1.85 -11.71 -6.16
CA ASP A 67 2.19 -12.36 -7.41
C ASP A 67 0.98 -13.14 -7.90
N PHE A 68 0.50 -12.82 -9.10
CA PHE A 68 -0.63 -13.51 -9.69
C PHE A 68 -0.20 -14.84 -10.29
N ASP A 69 -0.86 -15.92 -9.86
CA ASP A 69 -0.64 -17.25 -10.38
C ASP A 69 -1.85 -17.67 -11.22
N ASN A 70 -1.60 -18.12 -12.45
CA ASN A 70 -2.65 -18.58 -13.37
C ASN A 70 -3.43 -19.80 -12.83
N ILE A 71 -2.89 -20.49 -11.84
CA ILE A 71 -3.53 -21.66 -11.25
C ILE A 71 -4.49 -21.27 -10.11
N GLY A 72 -4.68 -19.99 -9.87
CA GLY A 72 -5.64 -19.49 -8.89
C GLY A 72 -5.11 -19.24 -7.50
N ARG A 73 -3.81 -19.38 -7.28
CA ARG A 73 -3.16 -19.04 -6.02
C ARG A 73 -2.35 -17.76 -6.17
N ASN A 74 -2.71 -16.73 -5.43
CA ASN A 74 -1.96 -15.51 -5.41
C ASN A 74 -1.08 -15.50 -4.16
N GLU A 75 0.21 -15.30 -4.36
CA GLU A 75 1.17 -15.33 -3.28
C GLU A 75 1.57 -13.93 -2.84
N LEU A 76 1.74 -13.75 -1.54
CA LEU A 76 2.24 -12.50 -0.99
C LEU A 76 3.75 -12.43 -1.22
N ILE A 77 4.20 -11.37 -1.91
CA ILE A 77 5.63 -11.10 -2.07
C ILE A 77 6.15 -10.35 -0.86
N GLY A 78 5.40 -9.37 -0.40
CA GLY A 78 5.75 -8.57 0.74
C GLY A 78 4.70 -7.53 1.01
N ARG A 79 4.78 -6.91 2.19
CA ARG A 79 3.81 -5.92 2.61
C ARG A 79 4.44 -4.86 3.47
N ILE A 80 3.77 -3.72 3.57
CA ILE A 80 4.06 -2.69 4.55
C ILE A 80 2.74 -2.23 5.17
N LEU A 81 2.82 -1.77 6.41
CA LEU A 81 1.68 -1.19 7.10
C LEU A 81 1.97 0.27 7.38
N LEU A 82 1.20 1.15 6.75
CA LEU A 82 1.28 2.59 6.99
C LEU A 82 0.27 2.94 8.08
N ALA A 83 0.78 3.35 9.23
CA ALA A 83 -0.05 3.67 10.38
C ALA A 83 0.66 4.66 11.29
N GLY A 84 -0.11 5.44 12.04
CA GLY A 84 0.44 6.40 12.99
C GLY A 84 1.06 5.73 14.20
N LYS A 85 0.49 4.59 14.61
CA LYS A 85 1.04 3.71 15.64
C LYS A 85 1.07 2.31 15.11
N ASN A 86 2.10 1.54 15.51
CA ASN A 86 2.23 0.14 15.12
C ASN A 86 2.33 -0.07 13.60
N GLY A 87 2.88 0.91 12.89
CA GLY A 87 3.28 0.71 11.51
C GLY A 87 4.37 -0.34 11.42
N SER A 88 4.61 -0.87 10.21
CA SER A 88 5.56 -1.96 10.03
C SER A 88 7.03 -1.54 10.19
N GLY A 89 7.30 -0.27 10.36
CA GLY A 89 8.65 0.25 10.62
C GLY A 89 8.63 1.75 10.78
N ALA A 90 9.81 2.33 11.05
CA ALA A 90 9.95 3.76 11.29
C ALA A 90 9.60 4.57 10.04
N SER A 91 10.03 4.11 8.85
CA SER A 91 9.76 4.82 7.61
C SER A 91 8.26 4.82 7.26
N GLU A 92 7.56 3.73 7.57
CA GLU A 92 6.12 3.62 7.34
C GLU A 92 5.34 4.54 8.27
N THR A 93 5.74 4.60 9.54
CA THR A 93 5.11 5.49 10.50
C THR A 93 5.33 6.95 10.13
N LYS A 94 6.56 7.30 9.72
CA LYS A 94 6.86 8.66 9.28
C LYS A 94 6.07 9.03 8.02
N HIS A 95 5.98 8.12 7.07
CA HIS A 95 5.20 8.35 5.84
C HIS A 95 3.75 8.66 6.17
N TRP A 96 3.13 7.85 7.04
CA TRP A 96 1.76 8.06 7.48
C TRP A 96 1.59 9.42 8.15
N GLN A 97 2.48 9.77 9.09
CA GLN A 97 2.41 11.03 9.80
C GLN A 97 2.57 12.22 8.85
N ASP A 98 3.50 12.12 7.89
CA ASP A 98 3.67 13.18 6.90
C ASP A 98 2.42 13.37 6.04
N MET A 99 1.74 12.27 5.66
CA MET A 99 0.52 12.35 4.88
C MET A 99 -0.60 13.08 5.63
N ILE A 100 -0.77 12.79 6.92
CA ILE A 100 -1.86 13.39 7.69
C ILE A 100 -1.54 14.79 8.19
N THR A 101 -0.26 15.15 8.32
CA THR A 101 0.13 16.49 8.78
C THR A 101 0.35 17.47 7.63
N LYS A 102 0.50 16.96 6.43
CA LYS A 102 0.72 17.77 5.22
C LYS A 102 -0.33 17.46 4.17
N PRO A 103 -1.61 17.75 4.46
CA PRO A 103 -2.67 17.47 3.51
C PRO A 103 -2.46 18.27 2.22
N ARG A 104 -2.90 17.71 1.09
CA ARG A 104 -2.75 18.30 -0.24
C ARG A 104 -1.31 18.37 -0.75
N GLN A 105 -0.38 17.66 -0.08
CA GLN A 105 0.99 17.52 -0.57
C GLN A 105 1.23 16.06 -0.95
N ASN A 106 2.05 15.86 -1.98
CA ASN A 106 2.49 14.53 -2.36
C ASN A 106 3.62 14.12 -1.43
N ILE A 107 3.42 13.03 -0.70
CA ILE A 107 4.44 12.48 0.18
C ILE A 107 5.01 11.24 -0.50
N VAL A 108 6.30 11.27 -0.77
CA VAL A 108 7.02 10.18 -1.44
C VAL A 108 8.02 9.60 -0.46
N GLN A 109 7.99 8.28 -0.31
CA GLN A 109 8.88 7.57 0.58
C GLN A 109 9.18 6.19 0.01
N TRP A 110 10.45 5.81 -0.01
CA TRP A 110 10.86 4.45 -0.34
C TRP A 110 10.66 3.56 0.88
N HIS A 111 10.12 2.38 0.63
CA HIS A 111 9.89 1.39 1.68
C HIS A 111 10.47 0.04 1.24
N ARG A 112 11.01 -0.67 2.20
CA ARG A 112 11.40 -2.05 2.01
C ARG A 112 10.24 -2.95 2.36
N LEU A 113 9.82 -3.80 1.42
CA LEU A 113 8.76 -4.77 1.67
C LEU A 113 9.22 -5.78 2.73
N LYS A 114 8.30 -6.16 3.58
CA LYS A 114 8.52 -7.16 4.62
C LYS A 114 7.71 -8.40 4.30
N PRO A 115 8.25 -9.61 4.58
CA PRO A 115 7.56 -10.86 4.19
C PRO A 115 6.25 -11.08 4.95
N GLU A 116 6.12 -10.53 6.10
CA GLU A 116 4.90 -10.67 6.93
C GLU A 116 4.70 -9.42 7.77
#